data_876e5603f57593804eeeb94c9bfff495
#
_entry.id   876e5603f57593804eeeb94c9bfff495
#
_cell.length_a   1.000
_cell.length_b   1.000
_cell.length_c   1.000
_cell.angle_alpha   90.00
_cell.angle_beta   90.00
_cell.angle_gamma   90.00
#
_symmetry.space_group_name_H-M   'P 1'
#
loop_
_entity.id
_entity.type
_entity.pdbx_description
1 polymer ?
#
loop_
_entity_poly.entity_id
_entity_poly.type
_entity_poly.pdbx_seq_one_letter_code
_entity_poly.pdbx_strand_id
1 'polypeptide(L)'
;YGDGAMAGVTVANKIFAVIFAVLVGYGQGFAPVCGFAYGAGLESRVKRSLRFTMITAVIFMCAMGAATWVWVSEVAGVFLHEGGTQAMQLAALSLRAHAISMPFAAVCLVTGMYYQALGAYGKATLISALRQGVCFIPLVFILPRMYGVDGVAFVQAAADVLAGIVSAFYLLYTNCLLYTSPS
;
A
#
# COMPACT_ATOMS: atom_id res chain seq x y z
N TYR A 1 -19.34 18.84 2.35
CA TYR A 1 -18.80 18.18 3.56
C TYR A 1 -18.00 19.24 4.32
N GLY A 2 -18.17 19.35 5.67
CA GLY A 2 -17.55 20.42 6.47
C GLY A 2 -16.02 20.34 6.47
N ASP A 3 -15.37 21.52 6.60
CA ASP A 3 -13.89 21.66 6.58
C ASP A 3 -13.19 20.76 7.61
N GLY A 4 -13.82 20.51 8.76
CA GLY A 4 -13.30 19.62 9.80
C GLY A 4 -13.21 18.15 9.37
N ALA A 5 -14.17 17.65 8.59
CA ALA A 5 -14.16 16.27 8.09
C ALA A 5 -12.99 16.03 7.14
N MET A 6 -12.75 16.97 6.23
CA MET A 6 -11.64 16.90 5.28
C MET A 6 -10.28 16.99 5.98
N ALA A 7 -10.18 17.79 7.05
CA ALA A 7 -8.97 17.88 7.85
C ALA A 7 -8.60 16.54 8.50
N GLY A 8 -9.56 15.82 9.08
CA GLY A 8 -9.32 14.51 9.71
C GLY A 8 -8.78 13.46 8.72
N VAL A 9 -9.41 13.33 7.56
CA VAL A 9 -8.95 12.39 6.50
C VAL A 9 -7.57 12.79 5.98
N THR A 10 -7.32 14.09 5.80
CA THR A 10 -6.02 14.59 5.32
C THR A 10 -4.89 14.25 6.29
N VAL A 11 -5.12 14.40 7.59
CA VAL A 11 -4.14 14.03 8.63
C VAL A 11 -3.84 12.54 8.58
N ALA A 12 -4.86 11.69 8.51
CA ALA A 12 -4.68 10.24 8.39
C ALA A 12 -3.85 9.85 7.15
N ASN A 13 -4.13 10.48 6.01
CA ASN A 13 -3.38 10.24 4.78
C ASN A 13 -1.91 10.70 4.90
N LYS A 14 -1.62 11.81 5.58
CA LYS A 14 -0.25 12.27 5.82
C LYS A 14 0.54 11.29 6.69
N ILE A 15 -0.06 10.78 7.76
CA ILE A 15 0.56 9.77 8.64
C ILE A 15 0.87 8.50 7.85
N PHE A 16 -0.11 8.01 7.10
CA PHE A 16 0.09 6.86 6.21
C PHE A 16 1.22 7.10 5.20
N ALA A 17 1.27 8.30 4.58
CA ALA A 17 2.31 8.66 3.61
C ALA A 17 3.72 8.62 4.21
N VAL A 18 3.90 9.05 5.46
CA VAL A 18 5.20 8.98 6.17
C VAL A 18 5.61 7.52 6.37
N ILE A 19 4.71 6.67 6.88
CA ILE A 19 4.98 5.24 7.07
C ILE A 19 5.30 4.58 5.71
N PHE A 20 4.53 4.89 4.70
CA PHE A 20 4.70 4.37 3.35
C PHE A 20 6.01 4.82 2.69
N ALA A 21 6.48 6.05 2.97
CA ALA A 21 7.76 6.55 2.48
C ALA A 21 8.95 5.72 2.97
N VAL A 22 8.91 5.24 4.22
CA VAL A 22 9.93 4.32 4.75
C VAL A 22 9.94 3.01 3.96
N LEU A 23 8.77 2.48 3.64
CA LEU A 23 8.64 1.27 2.82
C LEU A 23 9.17 1.48 1.39
N VAL A 24 8.90 2.64 0.79
CA VAL A 24 9.44 3.03 -0.52
C VAL A 24 10.96 3.07 -0.48
N GLY A 25 11.56 3.70 0.55
CA GLY A 25 13.01 3.73 0.74
C GLY A 25 13.62 2.32 0.85
N TYR A 26 12.96 1.43 1.60
CA TYR A 26 13.38 0.02 1.69
C TYR A 26 13.33 -0.67 0.32
N GLY A 27 12.28 -0.46 -0.44
CA GLY A 27 12.12 -1.04 -1.78
C GLY A 27 13.14 -0.48 -2.80
N GLN A 28 13.57 0.78 -2.66
CA GLN A 28 14.65 1.35 -3.47
C GLN A 28 15.98 0.63 -3.25
N GLY A 29 16.24 0.13 -2.05
CA GLY A 29 17.39 -0.74 -1.76
C GLY A 29 17.27 -2.14 -2.37
N PHE A 30 16.07 -2.68 -2.48
CA PHE A 30 15.82 -3.98 -3.11
C PHE A 30 16.04 -3.96 -4.62
N ALA A 31 15.61 -2.88 -5.32
CA ALA A 31 15.62 -2.81 -6.77
C ALA A 31 17.00 -3.09 -7.41
N PRO A 32 18.12 -2.47 -6.98
CA PRO A 32 19.43 -2.76 -7.55
C PRO A 32 19.90 -4.18 -7.27
N VAL A 33 19.63 -4.72 -6.07
CA VAL A 33 20.02 -6.09 -5.70
C VAL A 33 19.30 -7.12 -6.58
N CYS A 34 18.02 -6.93 -6.80
CA CYS A 34 17.21 -7.77 -7.66
C CYS A 34 17.62 -7.64 -9.14
N GLY A 35 17.81 -6.42 -9.63
CA GLY A 35 18.20 -6.14 -11.01
C GLY A 35 19.57 -6.70 -11.35
N PHE A 36 20.56 -6.56 -10.47
CA PHE A 36 21.89 -7.14 -10.66
C PHE A 36 21.82 -8.68 -10.71
N ALA A 37 21.08 -9.31 -9.78
CA ALA A 37 20.92 -10.76 -9.78
C ALA A 37 20.22 -11.27 -11.05
N TYR A 38 19.25 -10.53 -11.55
CA TYR A 38 18.55 -10.84 -12.79
C TYR A 38 19.46 -10.71 -14.02
N GLY A 39 20.20 -9.61 -14.14
CA GLY A 39 21.17 -9.39 -15.22
C GLY A 39 22.31 -10.43 -15.24
N ALA A 40 22.66 -10.98 -14.09
CA ALA A 40 23.66 -12.07 -13.97
C ALA A 40 23.08 -13.48 -14.22
N GLY A 41 21.77 -13.61 -14.56
CA GLY A 41 21.12 -14.90 -14.76
C GLY A 41 20.90 -15.75 -13.50
N LEU A 42 21.03 -15.13 -12.31
CA LEU A 42 20.94 -15.81 -11.01
C LEU A 42 19.49 -15.88 -10.49
N GLU A 43 18.63 -16.63 -11.18
CA GLU A 43 17.18 -16.70 -10.84
C GLU A 43 16.90 -17.10 -9.38
N SER A 44 17.71 -18.01 -8.82
CA SER A 44 17.55 -18.43 -7.43
C SER A 44 17.76 -17.27 -6.44
N ARG A 45 18.71 -16.38 -6.75
CA ARG A 45 18.96 -15.15 -5.96
C ARG A 45 17.81 -14.15 -6.13
N VAL A 46 17.28 -13.96 -7.33
CA VAL A 46 16.13 -13.11 -7.59
C VAL A 46 14.92 -13.56 -6.75
N LYS A 47 14.57 -14.85 -6.80
CA LYS A 47 13.44 -15.41 -6.03
C LYS A 47 13.67 -15.28 -4.52
N ARG A 48 14.89 -15.54 -4.03
CA ARG A 48 15.23 -15.40 -2.61
C ARG A 48 15.15 -13.96 -2.13
N SER A 49 15.68 -13.03 -2.91
CA SER A 49 15.63 -11.60 -2.62
C SER A 49 14.18 -11.08 -2.60
N LEU A 50 13.36 -11.45 -3.59
CA LEU A 50 11.94 -11.10 -3.63
C LEU A 50 11.20 -11.63 -2.40
N ARG A 51 11.37 -12.92 -2.06
CA ARG A 51 10.71 -13.53 -0.90
C ARG A 51 11.11 -12.83 0.40
N PHE A 52 12.40 -12.59 0.60
CA PHE A 52 12.91 -11.90 1.79
C PHE A 52 12.31 -10.48 1.90
N THR A 53 12.37 -9.70 0.83
CA THR A 53 11.84 -8.34 0.79
C THR A 53 10.33 -8.31 1.01
N MET A 54 9.58 -9.24 0.42
CA MET A 54 8.14 -9.34 0.60
C MET A 54 7.77 -9.62 2.06
N ILE A 55 8.39 -10.64 2.66
CA ILE A 55 8.12 -11.02 4.05
C ILE A 55 8.46 -9.87 5.01
N THR A 56 9.64 -9.27 4.85
CA THR A 56 10.09 -8.16 5.71
C THR A 56 9.19 -6.94 5.55
N ALA A 57 8.80 -6.59 4.33
CA ALA A 57 7.89 -5.46 4.05
C ALA A 57 6.51 -5.69 4.67
N VAL A 58 5.94 -6.88 4.53
CA VAL A 58 4.63 -7.23 5.12
C VAL A 58 4.70 -7.21 6.64
N ILE A 59 5.72 -7.81 7.25
CA ILE A 59 5.91 -7.79 8.71
C ILE A 59 6.05 -6.35 9.21
N PHE A 60 6.87 -5.53 8.56
CA PHE A 60 7.03 -4.12 8.91
C PHE A 60 5.69 -3.38 8.86
N MET A 61 4.93 -3.52 7.78
CA MET A 61 3.65 -2.83 7.62
C MET A 61 2.57 -3.38 8.55
N CYS A 62 2.58 -4.67 8.89
CA CYS A 62 1.72 -5.22 9.94
C CYS A 62 2.05 -4.63 11.31
N ALA A 63 3.33 -4.51 11.65
CA ALA A 63 3.76 -3.91 12.91
C ALA A 63 3.36 -2.43 13.00
N MET A 64 3.57 -1.66 11.93
CA MET A 64 3.15 -0.26 11.84
C MET A 64 1.63 -0.11 11.87
N GLY A 65 0.89 -1.01 11.22
CA GLY A 65 -0.57 -1.05 11.28
C GLY A 65 -1.08 -1.33 12.69
N ALA A 66 -0.50 -2.30 13.38
CA ALA A 66 -0.82 -2.60 14.77
C ALA A 66 -0.51 -1.42 15.70
N ALA A 67 0.65 -0.78 15.52
CA ALA A 67 1.00 0.43 16.26
C ALA A 67 -0.01 1.56 16.03
N THR A 68 -0.35 1.82 14.77
CA THR A 68 -1.35 2.84 14.41
C THR A 68 -2.72 2.51 15.01
N TRP A 69 -3.10 1.25 15.06
CA TRP A 69 -4.36 0.82 15.66
C TRP A 69 -4.41 1.05 17.16
N VAL A 70 -3.33 0.75 17.89
CA VAL A 70 -3.25 0.92 19.35
C VAL A 70 -3.23 2.39 19.75
N TRP A 71 -2.45 3.21 19.03
CA TRP A 71 -2.26 4.63 19.36
C TRP A 71 -3.10 5.58 18.49
N VAL A 72 -4.22 5.10 17.94
CA VAL A 72 -5.07 5.91 17.04
C VAL A 72 -5.56 7.21 17.66
N SER A 73 -5.94 7.20 18.94
CA SER A 73 -6.46 8.37 19.66
C SER A 73 -5.36 9.41 19.92
N GLU A 74 -4.18 8.97 20.33
CA GLU A 74 -3.04 9.85 20.60
C GLU A 74 -2.52 10.45 19.30
N VAL A 75 -2.37 9.65 18.27
CA VAL A 75 -1.91 10.09 16.96
C VAL A 75 -2.89 11.08 16.32
N ALA A 76 -4.19 10.82 16.39
CA ALA A 76 -5.19 11.76 15.90
C ALA A 76 -5.21 13.04 16.72
N GLY A 77 -5.07 12.95 18.06
CA GLY A 77 -5.07 14.08 18.99
C GLY A 77 -3.90 15.04 18.78
N VAL A 78 -2.70 14.54 18.47
CA VAL A 78 -1.51 15.37 18.21
C VAL A 78 -1.73 16.33 17.02
N PHE A 79 -2.46 15.91 16.00
CA PHE A 79 -2.65 16.67 14.77
C PHE A 79 -3.94 17.51 14.75
N LEU A 80 -4.89 17.24 15.64
CA LEU A 80 -6.23 17.84 15.63
C LEU A 80 -6.55 18.57 16.93
N HIS A 81 -5.59 19.34 17.47
CA HIS A 81 -5.77 20.11 18.71
C HIS A 81 -6.96 21.09 18.69
N GLU A 82 -7.35 21.59 17.51
CA GLU A 82 -8.47 22.49 17.30
C GLU A 82 -9.58 21.91 16.39
N GLY A 83 -9.43 20.69 15.93
CA GLY A 83 -10.43 20.00 15.11
C GLY A 83 -11.57 19.47 15.99
N GLY A 84 -12.80 19.90 15.72
CA GLY A 84 -13.97 19.43 16.46
C GLY A 84 -14.09 17.89 16.49
N THR A 85 -14.96 17.37 17.38
CA THR A 85 -15.18 15.94 17.61
C THR A 85 -15.39 15.11 16.32
N GLN A 86 -15.97 15.71 15.28
CA GLN A 86 -16.22 15.07 14.00
C GLN A 86 -14.91 14.81 13.21
N ALA A 87 -13.99 15.78 13.20
CA ALA A 87 -12.67 15.61 12.55
C ALA A 87 -11.87 14.49 13.23
N MET A 88 -11.92 14.41 14.56
CA MET A 88 -11.25 13.39 15.35
C MET A 88 -11.79 11.97 15.05
N GLN A 89 -13.13 11.83 14.97
CA GLN A 89 -13.76 10.55 14.64
C GLN A 89 -13.40 10.07 13.23
N LEU A 90 -13.43 10.96 12.25
CA LEU A 90 -13.06 10.64 10.86
C LEU A 90 -11.57 10.33 10.71
N ALA A 91 -10.69 11.06 11.41
CA ALA A 91 -9.27 10.73 11.45
C ALA A 91 -9.03 9.32 12.03
N ALA A 92 -9.68 9.01 13.15
CA ALA A 92 -9.57 7.69 13.77
C ALA A 92 -10.11 6.57 12.87
N LEU A 93 -11.24 6.81 12.19
CA LEU A 93 -11.82 5.87 11.24
C LEU A 93 -10.87 5.62 10.05
N SER A 94 -10.33 6.69 9.45
CA SER A 94 -9.38 6.61 8.35
C SER A 94 -8.08 5.90 8.76
N LEU A 95 -7.53 6.21 9.93
CA LEU A 95 -6.32 5.56 10.45
C LEU A 95 -6.53 4.06 10.67
N ARG A 96 -7.68 3.64 11.20
CA ARG A 96 -8.02 2.23 11.37
C ARG A 96 -8.16 1.52 10.01
N ALA A 97 -8.80 2.17 9.04
CA ALA A 97 -8.90 1.63 7.69
C ALA A 97 -7.51 1.45 7.05
N HIS A 98 -6.62 2.44 7.19
CA HIS A 98 -5.24 2.35 6.70
C HIS A 98 -4.45 1.25 7.42
N ALA A 99 -4.62 1.08 8.72
CA ALA A 99 -3.95 0.02 9.48
C ALA A 99 -4.23 -1.39 8.89
N ILE A 100 -5.48 -1.63 8.47
CA ILE A 100 -5.86 -2.90 7.83
C ILE A 100 -5.29 -3.00 6.42
N SER A 101 -5.22 -1.91 5.65
CA SER A 101 -4.75 -1.92 4.26
C SER A 101 -3.22 -1.94 4.12
N MET A 102 -2.47 -1.56 5.15
CA MET A 102 -1.00 -1.47 5.14
C MET A 102 -0.29 -2.71 4.58
N PRO A 103 -0.58 -3.96 4.99
CA PRO A 103 0.09 -5.13 4.45
C PRO A 103 -0.18 -5.33 2.95
N PHE A 104 -1.38 -4.98 2.49
CA PHE A 104 -1.72 -5.08 1.06
C PHE A 104 -0.99 -4.03 0.23
N ALA A 105 -0.83 -2.82 0.77
CA ALA A 105 -0.01 -1.76 0.15
C ALA A 105 1.45 -2.19 0.00
N ALA A 106 2.01 -2.94 0.98
CA ALA A 106 3.36 -3.50 0.90
C ALA A 106 3.48 -4.52 -0.25
N VAL A 107 2.53 -5.43 -0.38
CA VAL A 107 2.51 -6.42 -1.47
C VAL A 107 2.48 -5.73 -2.83
N CYS A 108 1.62 -4.73 -3.01
CA CYS A 108 1.50 -3.98 -4.24
C CYS A 108 2.82 -3.27 -4.59
N LEU A 109 3.43 -2.56 -3.61
CA LEU A 109 4.68 -1.83 -3.82
C LEU A 109 5.84 -2.75 -4.19
N VAL A 110 6.09 -3.80 -3.40
CA VAL A 110 7.19 -4.73 -3.64
C VAL A 110 7.04 -5.44 -4.98
N THR A 111 5.81 -5.81 -5.36
CA THR A 111 5.52 -6.41 -6.66
C THR A 111 5.82 -5.43 -7.80
N GLY A 112 5.44 -4.16 -7.68
CA GLY A 112 5.75 -3.12 -8.65
C GLY A 112 7.26 -2.92 -8.81
N MET A 113 8.00 -2.83 -7.71
CA MET A 113 9.46 -2.69 -7.73
C MET A 113 10.18 -3.92 -8.28
N TYR A 114 9.65 -5.11 -8.03
CA TYR A 114 10.15 -6.35 -8.61
C TYR A 114 10.10 -6.30 -10.14
N TYR A 115 8.95 -5.96 -10.74
CA TYR A 115 8.86 -5.85 -12.20
C TYR A 115 9.68 -4.69 -12.77
N GLN A 116 9.85 -3.61 -12.02
CA GLN A 116 10.78 -2.52 -12.37
C GLN A 116 12.22 -3.02 -12.45
N ALA A 117 12.68 -3.76 -11.44
CA ALA A 117 14.02 -4.32 -11.38
C ALA A 117 14.30 -5.33 -12.51
N LEU A 118 13.28 -6.03 -13.00
CA LEU A 118 13.38 -6.94 -14.14
C LEU A 118 13.31 -6.23 -15.50
N GLY A 119 13.16 -4.90 -15.54
CA GLY A 119 12.98 -4.13 -16.78
C GLY A 119 11.59 -4.28 -17.41
N ALA A 120 10.65 -4.94 -16.73
CA ALA A 120 9.28 -5.13 -17.21
C ALA A 120 8.40 -3.91 -16.87
N TYR A 121 8.79 -2.74 -17.37
CA TYR A 121 8.18 -1.44 -17.01
C TYR A 121 6.67 -1.37 -17.24
N GLY A 122 6.15 -1.97 -18.32
CA GLY A 122 4.71 -2.00 -18.57
C GLY A 122 3.92 -2.69 -17.45
N LYS A 123 4.45 -3.81 -16.93
CA LYS A 123 3.85 -4.54 -15.80
C LYS A 123 3.94 -3.73 -14.50
N ALA A 124 5.08 -3.10 -14.25
CA ALA A 124 5.29 -2.24 -13.09
C ALA A 124 4.34 -1.03 -13.10
N THR A 125 4.18 -0.39 -14.26
CA THR A 125 3.25 0.73 -14.45
C THR A 125 1.80 0.30 -14.24
N LEU A 126 1.40 -0.86 -14.76
CA LEU A 126 0.05 -1.40 -14.55
C LEU A 126 -0.26 -1.61 -13.07
N ILE A 127 0.66 -2.20 -12.31
CA ILE A 127 0.50 -2.43 -10.87
C ILE A 127 0.38 -1.11 -10.10
N SER A 128 1.21 -0.12 -10.44
CA SER A 128 1.14 1.20 -9.83
C SER A 128 -0.16 1.94 -10.19
N ALA A 129 -0.59 1.82 -11.45
CA ALA A 129 -1.84 2.41 -11.94
C ALA A 129 -3.08 1.73 -11.31
N LEU A 130 -3.04 0.43 -11.03
CA LEU A 130 -4.11 -0.26 -10.31
C LEU A 130 -4.39 0.40 -8.95
N ARG A 131 -3.36 0.70 -8.19
CA ARG A 131 -3.50 1.28 -6.86
C ARG A 131 -4.03 2.72 -6.87
N GLN A 132 -3.41 3.61 -7.66
CA GLN A 132 -3.71 5.06 -7.64
C GLN A 132 -4.69 5.51 -8.72
N GLY A 133 -4.98 4.67 -9.71
CA GLY A 133 -5.86 4.98 -10.83
C GLY A 133 -7.08 4.06 -10.86
N VAL A 134 -6.89 2.86 -11.38
CA VAL A 134 -7.98 1.95 -11.75
C VAL A 134 -8.86 1.57 -10.55
N CYS A 135 -8.29 1.31 -9.38
CA CYS A 135 -9.06 1.01 -8.17
C CYS A 135 -9.53 2.27 -7.46
N PHE A 136 -8.67 3.29 -7.37
CA PHE A 136 -8.96 4.50 -6.61
C PHE A 136 -10.09 5.35 -7.23
N ILE A 137 -10.04 5.60 -8.54
CA ILE A 137 -11.00 6.48 -9.21
C ILE A 137 -12.45 6.00 -9.06
N PRO A 138 -12.81 4.73 -9.35
CA PRO A 138 -14.18 4.27 -9.13
C PRO A 138 -14.62 4.37 -7.67
N LEU A 139 -13.72 4.03 -6.74
CA LEU A 139 -14.03 4.03 -5.32
C LEU A 139 -14.30 5.44 -4.77
N VAL A 140 -13.60 6.46 -5.26
CA VAL A 140 -13.86 7.88 -4.91
C VAL A 140 -15.28 8.30 -5.28
N PHE A 141 -15.87 7.76 -6.33
CA PHE A 141 -17.25 8.08 -6.72
C PHE A 141 -18.30 7.19 -6.05
N ILE A 142 -17.97 5.93 -5.78
CA ILE A 142 -18.93 4.95 -5.26
C ILE A 142 -19.05 5.05 -3.73
N LEU A 143 -17.93 5.02 -2.99
CA LEU A 143 -17.97 4.98 -1.53
C LEU A 143 -18.63 6.21 -0.88
N PRO A 144 -18.32 7.45 -1.29
CA PRO A 144 -18.99 8.62 -0.73
C PRO A 144 -20.47 8.69 -1.03
N ARG A 145 -20.93 8.09 -2.14
CA ARG A 145 -22.36 8.00 -2.46
C ARG A 145 -23.11 6.99 -1.57
N MET A 146 -22.43 5.92 -1.14
CA MET A 146 -23.03 4.88 -0.32
C MET A 146 -22.95 5.19 1.18
N TYR A 147 -21.83 5.75 1.63
CA TYR A 147 -21.52 5.94 3.05
C TYR A 147 -21.28 7.40 3.44
N GLY A 148 -21.57 8.36 2.55
CA GLY A 148 -21.38 9.78 2.84
C GLY A 148 -19.92 10.12 3.14
N VAL A 149 -19.70 10.90 4.21
CA VAL A 149 -18.37 11.37 4.64
C VAL A 149 -17.47 10.20 5.09
N ASP A 150 -18.04 9.20 5.75
CA ASP A 150 -17.30 8.01 6.20
C ASP A 150 -16.75 7.21 5.01
N GLY A 151 -17.47 7.24 3.88
CA GLY A 151 -17.03 6.62 2.64
C GLY A 151 -15.69 7.19 2.14
N VAL A 152 -15.44 8.50 2.31
CA VAL A 152 -14.17 9.14 1.93
C VAL A 152 -13.00 8.55 2.73
N ALA A 153 -13.23 8.25 4.00
CA ALA A 153 -12.22 7.66 4.89
C ALA A 153 -11.75 6.26 4.41
N PHE A 154 -12.62 5.51 3.74
CA PHE A 154 -12.33 4.15 3.29
C PHE A 154 -11.77 4.06 1.86
N VAL A 155 -11.86 5.12 1.04
CA VAL A 155 -11.47 5.07 -0.38
C VAL A 155 -10.05 4.55 -0.58
N GLN A 156 -9.07 5.17 0.09
CA GLN A 156 -7.66 4.81 -0.07
C GLN A 156 -7.38 3.40 0.44
N ALA A 157 -7.93 3.05 1.61
CA ALA A 157 -7.74 1.73 2.19
C ALA A 157 -8.34 0.62 1.31
N ALA A 158 -9.53 0.83 0.78
CA ALA A 158 -10.16 -0.12 -0.14
C ALA A 158 -9.38 -0.28 -1.44
N ALA A 159 -8.87 0.83 -2.01
CA ALA A 159 -8.02 0.80 -3.20
C ALA A 159 -6.72 0.01 -2.95
N ASP A 160 -6.07 0.21 -1.79
CA ASP A 160 -4.85 -0.50 -1.41
C ASP A 160 -5.09 -2.01 -1.24
N VAL A 161 -6.21 -2.40 -0.61
CA VAL A 161 -6.59 -3.82 -0.46
C VAL A 161 -6.83 -4.48 -1.81
N LEU A 162 -7.63 -3.87 -2.67
CA LEU A 162 -7.92 -4.41 -4.01
C LEU A 162 -6.65 -4.51 -4.85
N ALA A 163 -5.85 -3.45 -4.90
CA ALA A 163 -4.59 -3.45 -5.64
C ALA A 163 -3.60 -4.48 -5.09
N GLY A 164 -3.53 -4.66 -3.77
CA GLY A 164 -2.69 -5.66 -3.12
C GLY A 164 -3.09 -7.09 -3.48
N ILE A 165 -4.39 -7.40 -3.45
CA ILE A 165 -4.93 -8.72 -3.84
C ILE A 165 -4.62 -9.01 -5.31
N VAL A 166 -4.91 -8.07 -6.22
CA VAL A 166 -4.64 -8.22 -7.66
C VAL A 166 -3.14 -8.39 -7.91
N SER A 167 -2.29 -7.61 -7.24
CA SER A 167 -0.84 -7.70 -7.38
C SER A 167 -0.29 -9.03 -6.86
N ALA A 168 -0.81 -9.55 -5.74
CA ALA A 168 -0.44 -10.85 -5.22
C ALA A 168 -0.83 -11.97 -6.19
N PHE A 169 -2.06 -11.94 -6.70
CA PHE A 169 -2.53 -12.92 -7.67
C PHE A 169 -1.69 -12.89 -8.96
N TYR A 170 -1.40 -11.70 -9.46
CA TYR A 170 -0.58 -11.52 -10.66
C TYR A 170 0.85 -12.04 -10.47
N LEU A 171 1.45 -11.79 -9.31
CA LEU A 171 2.78 -12.29 -8.97
C LEU A 171 2.80 -13.82 -8.89
N LEU A 172 1.80 -14.42 -8.25
CA LEU A 172 1.67 -15.89 -8.14
C LEU A 172 1.46 -16.53 -9.52
N TYR A 173 0.59 -15.96 -10.34
CA TYR A 173 0.33 -16.45 -11.70
C TYR A 173 1.59 -16.41 -12.58
N THR A 174 2.32 -15.30 -12.54
CA THR A 174 3.55 -15.16 -13.35
C THR A 174 4.66 -16.09 -12.87
N ASN A 175 4.81 -16.28 -11.55
CA ASN A 175 5.77 -17.25 -11.00
C ASN A 175 5.38 -18.70 -11.33
N CYS A 176 4.09 -19.02 -11.36
CA CYS A 176 3.61 -20.34 -11.75
C CYS A 176 3.90 -20.64 -13.22
N LEU A 177 3.71 -19.67 -14.12
CA LEU A 177 4.02 -19.80 -15.56
C LEU A 177 5.53 -19.98 -15.81
N LEU A 178 6.39 -19.28 -15.07
CA LEU A 178 7.85 -19.47 -15.16
C LEU A 178 8.29 -20.86 -14.67
N TYR A 179 7.48 -21.50 -13.84
CA TYR A 179 7.76 -22.87 -13.35
C TYR A 179 7.33 -23.96 -14.34
N THR A 180 6.44 -23.64 -15.27
CA THR A 180 5.83 -24.62 -16.23
C THR A 180 6.48 -24.57 -17.61
N SER A 181 7.43 -23.65 -17.86
CA SER A 181 8.19 -23.61 -19.13
C SER A 181 9.51 -24.37 -18.92
N PRO A 182 9.61 -25.66 -19.34
CA PRO A 182 10.89 -26.33 -19.45
C PRO A 182 11.69 -25.67 -20.57
N SER A 183 12.88 -25.22 -20.24
CA SER A 183 13.93 -24.82 -21.19
C SER A 183 14.37 -25.99 -22.06
#